data_0eed1e968bdb04722e6fe2ce5dfac96d
#
_entry.id   0eed1e968bdb04722e6fe2ce5dfac96d
#
_cell.length_a   1.000
_cell.length_b   1.000
_cell.length_c   1.000
_cell.angle_alpha   90.00
_cell.angle_beta   90.00
_cell.angle_gamma   90.00
#
_symmetry.space_group_name_H-M   'P 1'
#
loop_
_entity.id
_entity.type
_entity.pdbx_description
1 polymer ?
#
loop_
_entity_poly.entity_id
_entity_poly.type
_entity_poly.pdbx_seq_one_letter_code
_entity_poly.pdbx_strand_id
1 'polypeptide(L)'
;DAKDKVPLLLALLADRTPAPPLQRVLGGDFAQVGFVRRNVYTALARLENDTEPRLSCEHGAVESLLEDCIRRGNTTAELILGRALSGVDTRGLPASLLTTGQNLRRGAALLLRAADAGLSAAWMVLYRIHADNRSSVSNPQMARFFLEKAALAGELCAQRRLGALILRSATTVHESEQGIHWLHQAARRQDALAAQLLGSLVIAIAGSDVEADAAIDAVRREDPWLACRLRTARDFGLTKLEAMSVDIVAGLRPWGLVVGPNPSIAQAKLAAPRAIPALRPQALENLRRSVWFFEQSRQDGSPIEGDRRKRTHRLRYCLERSGIDESLFFAKARSTVLNSLRQGPKWAFHAQQPLRMALAA
;
A
#
# COMPACT_ATOMS: atom_id res chain seq x y z
N ASP A 1 -16.03 9.36 42.29
CA ASP A 1 -17.18 9.34 41.35
C ASP A 1 -16.71 9.62 39.93
N ALA A 2 -17.33 8.95 38.93
CA ALA A 2 -16.86 9.05 37.55
C ALA A 2 -17.05 10.45 36.94
N LYS A 3 -17.96 11.25 37.51
CA LYS A 3 -18.14 12.65 37.11
C LYS A 3 -16.94 13.51 37.45
N ASP A 4 -16.18 13.15 38.46
CA ASP A 4 -15.07 13.95 38.98
C ASP A 4 -13.75 13.71 38.25
N LYS A 5 -13.63 12.60 37.55
CA LYS A 5 -12.40 12.21 36.79
C LYS A 5 -12.31 12.78 35.38
N VAL A 6 -13.44 13.17 34.82
CA VAL A 6 -13.54 13.72 33.48
C VAL A 6 -12.88 15.10 33.32
N PRO A 7 -12.99 16.02 34.28
CA PRO A 7 -12.27 17.26 34.27
C PRO A 7 -10.76 17.09 34.22
N LEU A 8 -10.26 16.06 34.91
CA LEU A 8 -8.85 15.73 34.90
C LEU A 8 -8.32 15.40 33.52
N LEU A 9 -9.02 14.54 32.77
CA LEU A 9 -8.61 14.21 31.41
C LEU A 9 -8.63 15.44 30.51
N LEU A 10 -9.63 16.30 30.64
CA LEU A 10 -9.74 17.52 29.84
C LEU A 10 -8.65 18.54 30.21
N ALA A 11 -8.34 18.68 31.50
CA ALA A 11 -7.25 19.53 31.97
C ALA A 11 -5.89 18.99 31.47
N LEU A 12 -5.68 17.67 31.52
CA LEU A 12 -4.48 17.00 31.03
C LEU A 12 -4.29 17.18 29.50
N LEU A 13 -5.36 17.22 28.76
CA LEU A 13 -5.34 17.32 27.30
C LEU A 13 -5.40 18.75 26.79
N ALA A 14 -5.98 19.66 27.56
CA ALA A 14 -6.07 21.07 27.23
C ALA A 14 -4.82 21.84 27.61
N ASP A 15 -4.01 21.28 28.51
CA ASP A 15 -2.98 22.06 29.18
C ASP A 15 -1.64 22.02 28.43
N ARG A 16 -1.37 23.13 27.78
CA ARG A 16 -0.02 23.58 27.45
C ARG A 16 0.56 24.44 28.57
N THR A 17 -0.10 24.52 29.72
CA THR A 17 0.28 25.35 30.86
C THR A 17 0.82 24.53 32.02
N PRO A 18 1.73 25.07 32.88
CA PRO A 18 2.49 24.27 33.85
C PRO A 18 1.65 23.77 35.02
N ALA A 19 2.09 22.66 35.55
CA ALA A 19 1.59 21.77 36.60
C ALA A 19 0.80 22.30 37.84
N PRO A 20 0.83 23.57 38.28
CA PRO A 20 0.13 23.99 39.49
C PRO A 20 -1.41 23.87 39.49
N PRO A 21 -2.11 24.12 38.40
CA PRO A 21 -3.57 23.93 38.35
C PRO A 21 -3.99 22.47 38.45
N LEU A 22 -3.21 21.55 37.89
CA LEU A 22 -3.48 20.13 37.89
C LEU A 22 -3.33 19.47 39.24
N GLN A 23 -2.33 19.88 40.05
CA GLN A 23 -2.19 19.40 41.41
C GLN A 23 -3.38 19.78 42.29
N ARG A 24 -4.00 20.97 42.09
CA ARG A 24 -5.22 21.36 42.80
C ARG A 24 -6.43 20.56 42.36
N VAL A 25 -6.52 20.25 41.09
CA VAL A 25 -7.60 19.42 40.54
C VAL A 25 -7.52 17.99 41.04
N LEU A 26 -6.31 17.43 41.17
CA LEU A 26 -6.06 16.13 41.81
C LEU A 26 -6.34 16.12 43.30
N GLY A 27 -6.28 17.28 43.98
CA GLY A 27 -6.45 17.45 45.43
C GLY A 27 -7.89 17.52 45.92
N GLY A 28 -8.93 17.37 45.10
CA GLY A 28 -10.27 17.12 45.60
C GLY A 28 -11.38 18.13 45.30
N ASP A 29 -11.13 19.21 44.56
CA ASP A 29 -12.19 20.20 44.23
C ASP A 29 -12.89 19.98 42.89
N PHE A 30 -13.25 18.74 42.63
CA PHE A 30 -13.91 18.35 41.36
C PHE A 30 -15.42 18.62 41.27
N ALA A 31 -16.04 19.03 42.39
CA ALA A 31 -17.48 19.09 42.54
C ALA A 31 -18.15 20.23 41.73
N GLN A 32 -17.38 21.19 41.22
CA GLN A 32 -17.96 22.42 40.64
C GLN A 32 -17.98 22.52 39.16
N VAL A 33 -17.37 21.58 38.42
CA VAL A 33 -17.31 21.71 36.97
C VAL A 33 -18.27 20.70 36.29
N GLY A 34 -19.40 21.19 35.87
CA GLY A 34 -20.39 20.43 35.11
C GLY A 34 -19.86 20.05 33.71
N PHE A 35 -19.15 18.93 33.62
CA PHE A 35 -18.62 18.46 32.33
C PHE A 35 -19.64 17.68 31.55
N VAL A 36 -19.85 18.13 30.33
CA VAL A 36 -20.72 17.45 29.37
C VAL A 36 -19.96 16.28 28.75
N ARG A 37 -20.62 15.12 28.60
CA ARG A 37 -20.08 13.89 27.94
C ARG A 37 -19.36 14.21 26.62
N ARG A 38 -19.86 15.17 25.85
CA ARG A 38 -19.27 15.64 24.59
C ARG A 38 -17.84 16.17 24.75
N ASN A 39 -17.54 16.84 25.84
CA ASN A 39 -16.21 17.42 26.09
C ASN A 39 -15.17 16.34 26.37
N VAL A 40 -15.57 15.24 27.05
CA VAL A 40 -14.71 14.07 27.28
C VAL A 40 -14.33 13.43 25.96
N TYR A 41 -15.27 13.22 25.08
CA TYR A 41 -15.03 12.61 23.77
C TYR A 41 -14.14 13.50 22.90
N THR A 42 -14.34 14.82 22.96
CA THR A 42 -13.45 15.77 22.27
C THR A 42 -12.03 15.72 22.82
N ALA A 43 -11.86 15.58 24.13
CA ALA A 43 -10.56 15.48 24.76
C ALA A 43 -9.85 14.17 24.40
N LEU A 44 -10.55 13.05 24.40
CA LEU A 44 -10.02 11.76 23.95
C LEU A 44 -9.63 11.77 22.48
N ALA A 45 -10.44 12.41 21.61
CA ALA A 45 -10.12 12.57 20.20
C ALA A 45 -8.88 13.46 19.99
N ARG A 46 -8.66 14.49 20.84
CA ARG A 46 -7.43 15.27 20.81
C ARG A 46 -6.22 14.44 21.22
N LEU A 47 -6.32 13.62 22.28
CA LEU A 47 -5.24 12.72 22.68
C LEU A 47 -4.84 11.76 21.56
N GLU A 48 -5.80 11.29 20.77
CA GLU A 48 -5.51 10.44 19.62
C GLU A 48 -4.90 11.21 18.44
N ASN A 49 -5.27 12.48 18.25
CA ASN A 49 -4.93 13.26 17.06
C ASN A 49 -3.79 14.27 17.24
N ASP A 50 -3.49 14.69 18.47
CA ASP A 50 -2.40 15.65 18.73
C ASP A 50 -1.02 15.04 18.46
N THR A 51 -0.15 15.81 17.84
CA THR A 51 1.21 15.37 17.49
C THR A 51 2.17 15.35 18.67
N GLU A 52 1.93 16.19 19.70
CA GLU A 52 2.78 16.31 20.89
C GLU A 52 1.93 16.46 22.17
N PRO A 53 1.15 15.46 22.55
CA PRO A 53 0.37 15.53 23.79
C PRO A 53 1.29 15.47 25.01
N ARG A 54 1.03 16.30 26.00
CA ARG A 54 1.78 16.31 27.28
C ARG A 54 0.86 15.89 28.42
N LEU A 55 1.31 14.94 29.22
CA LEU A 55 0.64 14.51 30.45
C LEU A 55 1.52 14.79 31.67
N SER A 56 0.95 15.44 32.68
CA SER A 56 1.60 15.70 33.96
C SER A 56 0.77 15.15 35.12
N CYS A 57 0.58 13.82 35.18
CA CYS A 57 -0.18 13.15 36.22
C CYS A 57 0.46 11.84 36.67
N GLU A 58 0.01 11.34 37.82
CA GLU A 58 0.48 10.05 38.35
C GLU A 58 0.03 8.87 37.48
N HIS A 59 0.94 7.88 37.39
CA HIS A 59 0.64 6.60 36.78
C HIS A 59 -0.60 5.95 37.45
N GLY A 60 -1.48 5.39 36.69
CA GLY A 60 -2.69 4.75 37.21
C GLY A 60 -3.93 5.64 37.29
N ALA A 61 -3.78 6.96 37.52
CA ALA A 61 -4.94 7.86 37.49
C ALA A 61 -5.55 7.93 36.11
N VAL A 62 -4.72 7.98 35.06
CA VAL A 62 -5.16 7.99 33.67
C VAL A 62 -5.77 6.64 33.28
N GLU A 63 -5.19 5.51 33.70
CA GLU A 63 -5.76 4.18 33.45
C GLU A 63 -7.17 4.07 34.01
N SER A 64 -7.36 4.42 35.30
CA SER A 64 -8.67 4.40 35.95
C SER A 64 -9.69 5.30 35.24
N LEU A 65 -9.26 6.47 34.75
CA LEU A 65 -10.11 7.39 34.00
C LEU A 65 -10.53 6.82 32.65
N LEU A 66 -9.58 6.23 31.91
CA LEU A 66 -9.88 5.55 30.64
C LEU A 66 -10.85 4.39 30.84
N GLU A 67 -10.71 3.60 31.93
CA GLU A 67 -11.65 2.55 32.29
C GLU A 67 -13.05 3.08 32.56
N ASP A 68 -13.19 4.20 33.25
CA ASP A 68 -14.48 4.85 33.44
C ASP A 68 -15.12 5.30 32.13
N CYS A 69 -14.32 5.83 31.22
CA CYS A 69 -14.77 6.19 29.88
C CYS A 69 -15.22 4.94 29.07
N ILE A 70 -14.47 3.84 29.16
CA ILE A 70 -14.80 2.57 28.52
C ILE A 70 -16.12 2.01 29.05
N ARG A 71 -16.33 2.03 30.37
CA ARG A 71 -17.61 1.62 30.99
C ARG A 71 -18.80 2.42 30.48
N ARG A 72 -18.56 3.64 30.01
CA ARG A 72 -19.57 4.50 29.38
C ARG A 72 -19.68 4.33 27.86
N GLY A 73 -18.97 3.36 27.29
CA GLY A 73 -19.01 3.02 25.88
C GLY A 73 -18.17 3.95 24.98
N ASN A 74 -17.09 4.54 25.50
CA ASN A 74 -16.18 5.35 24.68
C ASN A 74 -15.16 4.46 23.97
N THR A 75 -15.29 4.34 22.65
CA THR A 75 -14.43 3.51 21.80
C THR A 75 -13.00 4.08 21.61
N THR A 76 -12.86 5.41 21.66
CA THR A 76 -11.54 6.06 21.64
C THR A 76 -10.73 5.74 22.90
N ALA A 77 -11.39 5.67 24.06
CA ALA A 77 -10.74 5.23 25.30
C ALA A 77 -10.32 3.75 25.21
N GLU A 78 -11.10 2.89 24.55
CA GLU A 78 -10.71 1.50 24.27
C GLU A 78 -9.43 1.43 23.42
N LEU A 79 -9.35 2.25 22.35
CA LEU A 79 -8.16 2.32 21.50
C LEU A 79 -6.93 2.78 22.28
N ILE A 80 -7.04 3.88 23.05
CA ILE A 80 -5.93 4.47 23.81
C ILE A 80 -5.42 3.48 24.88
N LEU A 81 -6.32 2.96 25.70
CA LEU A 81 -5.95 2.01 26.76
C LEU A 81 -5.45 0.69 26.16
N GLY A 82 -6.08 0.22 25.08
CA GLY A 82 -5.66 -0.99 24.36
C GLY A 82 -4.24 -0.87 23.80
N ARG A 83 -3.87 0.28 23.26
CA ARG A 83 -2.49 0.59 22.81
C ARG A 83 -1.52 0.57 23.99
N ALA A 84 -1.84 1.30 25.06
CA ALA A 84 -0.98 1.39 26.24
C ALA A 84 -0.72 0.02 26.90
N LEU A 85 -1.78 -0.78 27.10
CA LEU A 85 -1.68 -2.15 27.64
C LEU A 85 -0.88 -3.09 26.73
N SER A 86 -0.83 -2.77 25.44
CA SER A 86 -0.03 -3.49 24.44
C SER A 86 1.40 -2.99 24.33
N GLY A 87 1.82 -2.01 25.14
CA GLY A 87 3.15 -1.41 25.11
C GLY A 87 3.40 -0.54 23.88
N VAL A 88 2.33 -0.03 23.24
CA VAL A 88 2.42 0.82 22.07
C VAL A 88 2.13 2.26 22.46
N ASP A 89 3.07 3.15 22.19
CA ASP A 89 2.94 4.57 22.50
C ASP A 89 1.80 5.22 21.71
N THR A 90 1.12 6.15 22.33
CA THR A 90 0.09 6.96 21.69
C THR A 90 0.68 8.32 21.37
N ARG A 91 1.02 8.56 20.11
CA ARG A 91 1.46 9.85 19.53
C ARG A 91 2.28 10.74 20.50
N GLY A 92 3.46 10.27 20.88
CA GLY A 92 4.36 11.01 21.77
C GLY A 92 4.13 10.79 23.26
N LEU A 93 3.05 10.08 23.65
CA LEU A 93 2.87 9.61 25.03
C LEU A 93 3.37 8.18 25.18
N PRO A 94 4.38 7.93 26.01
CA PRO A 94 4.80 6.58 26.33
C PRO A 94 3.67 5.78 26.98
N ALA A 95 3.55 4.51 26.64
CA ALA A 95 2.55 3.61 27.22
C ALA A 95 2.60 3.60 28.74
N SER A 96 3.79 3.72 29.32
CA SER A 96 4.03 3.76 30.78
C SER A 96 3.37 4.94 31.49
N LEU A 97 3.02 6.01 30.80
CA LEU A 97 2.26 7.14 31.38
C LEU A 97 0.75 6.87 31.45
N LEU A 98 0.26 5.99 30.60
CA LEU A 98 -1.17 5.70 30.44
C LEU A 98 -1.64 4.47 31.24
N THR A 99 -0.72 3.56 31.57
CA THR A 99 -1.02 2.32 32.30
C THR A 99 0.12 1.96 33.26
N THR A 100 -0.23 1.27 34.34
CA THR A 100 0.72 0.77 35.33
C THR A 100 1.49 -0.47 34.89
N GLY A 101 1.02 -1.15 33.85
CA GLY A 101 1.67 -2.36 33.34
C GLY A 101 1.09 -2.86 32.03
N GLN A 102 1.88 -3.67 31.33
CA GLN A 102 1.45 -4.30 30.09
C GLN A 102 0.54 -5.50 30.35
N ASN A 103 -0.55 -5.58 29.60
CA ASN A 103 -1.44 -6.73 29.56
C ASN A 103 -1.93 -6.94 28.13
N LEU A 104 -1.16 -7.71 27.36
CA LEU A 104 -1.41 -7.92 25.92
C LEU A 104 -2.78 -8.53 25.63
N ARG A 105 -3.26 -9.46 26.47
CA ARG A 105 -4.58 -10.08 26.26
C ARG A 105 -5.70 -9.08 26.44
N ARG A 106 -5.67 -8.29 27.51
CA ARG A 106 -6.65 -7.23 27.77
C ARG A 106 -6.55 -6.14 26.72
N GLY A 107 -5.32 -5.74 26.36
CA GLY A 107 -5.06 -4.76 25.30
C GLY A 107 -5.63 -5.20 23.97
N ALA A 108 -5.40 -6.45 23.56
CA ALA A 108 -5.95 -7.00 22.31
C ALA A 108 -7.49 -7.03 22.31
N ALA A 109 -8.13 -7.38 23.42
CA ALA A 109 -9.59 -7.37 23.54
C ALA A 109 -10.18 -5.96 23.39
N LEU A 110 -9.56 -4.95 24.01
CA LEU A 110 -9.96 -3.54 23.86
C LEU A 110 -9.77 -3.04 22.43
N LEU A 111 -8.62 -3.34 21.84
CA LEU A 111 -8.32 -2.98 20.45
C LEU A 111 -9.30 -3.61 19.45
N LEU A 112 -9.69 -4.86 19.69
CA LEU A 112 -10.66 -5.54 18.83
C LEU A 112 -12.02 -4.82 18.87
N ARG A 113 -12.52 -4.47 20.06
CA ARG A 113 -13.75 -3.70 20.20
C ARG A 113 -13.67 -2.31 19.55
N ALA A 114 -12.55 -1.62 19.72
CA ALA A 114 -12.32 -0.34 19.07
C ALA A 114 -12.30 -0.46 17.53
N ALA A 115 -11.70 -1.52 17.03
CA ALA A 115 -11.65 -1.83 15.59
C ALA A 115 -13.04 -2.15 15.03
N ASP A 116 -13.81 -2.96 15.72
CA ASP A 116 -15.20 -3.31 15.35
C ASP A 116 -16.13 -2.08 15.38
N ALA A 117 -15.82 -1.11 16.24
CA ALA A 117 -16.50 0.18 16.30
C ALA A 117 -16.05 1.17 15.20
N GLY A 118 -15.15 0.75 14.28
CA GLY A 118 -14.71 1.55 13.12
C GLY A 118 -13.41 2.33 13.30
N LEU A 119 -12.69 2.16 14.41
CA LEU A 119 -11.39 2.80 14.62
C LEU A 119 -10.28 1.97 13.93
N SER A 120 -10.03 2.25 12.66
CA SER A 120 -9.13 1.47 11.78
C SER A 120 -7.69 1.36 12.33
N ALA A 121 -7.23 2.39 13.04
CA ALA A 121 -5.90 2.41 13.66
C ALA A 121 -5.67 1.22 14.64
N ALA A 122 -6.73 0.66 15.22
CA ALA A 122 -6.65 -0.50 16.09
C ALA A 122 -6.16 -1.76 15.37
N TRP A 123 -6.52 -1.96 14.10
CA TRP A 123 -6.10 -3.11 13.29
C TRP A 123 -4.58 -3.20 13.15
N MET A 124 -3.91 -2.04 12.98
CA MET A 124 -2.45 -2.02 12.87
C MET A 124 -1.75 -2.37 14.18
N VAL A 125 -2.32 -2.00 15.31
CA VAL A 125 -1.78 -2.38 16.62
C VAL A 125 -1.96 -3.88 16.86
N LEU A 126 -3.14 -4.41 16.57
CA LEU A 126 -3.40 -5.85 16.62
C LEU A 126 -2.44 -6.63 15.73
N TYR A 127 -2.21 -6.15 14.50
CA TYR A 127 -1.19 -6.74 13.62
C TYR A 127 0.17 -6.80 14.30
N ARG A 128 0.66 -5.69 14.86
CA ARG A 128 2.00 -5.61 15.47
C ARG A 128 2.18 -6.60 16.63
N ILE A 129 1.23 -6.65 17.56
CA ILE A 129 1.32 -7.53 18.72
C ILE A 129 1.22 -9.01 18.38
N HIS A 130 0.48 -9.37 17.32
CA HIS A 130 0.38 -10.75 16.84
C HIS A 130 1.51 -11.15 15.90
N ALA A 131 2.15 -10.19 15.24
CA ALA A 131 3.31 -10.43 14.38
C ALA A 131 4.64 -10.51 15.14
N ASP A 132 4.71 -9.99 16.35
CA ASP A 132 5.90 -10.07 17.19
C ASP A 132 6.05 -11.46 17.80
N ASN A 133 7.06 -12.20 17.38
CA ASN A 133 7.35 -13.55 17.87
C ASN A 133 7.69 -13.60 19.38
N ARG A 134 8.00 -12.46 20.00
CA ARG A 134 8.26 -12.34 21.45
C ARG A 134 6.99 -12.12 22.26
N SER A 135 5.91 -11.79 21.59
CA SER A 135 4.61 -11.54 22.22
C SER A 135 3.96 -12.82 22.70
N SER A 136 3.39 -12.80 23.92
CA SER A 136 2.62 -13.94 24.46
C SER A 136 1.34 -14.25 23.69
N VAL A 137 0.91 -13.35 22.79
CA VAL A 137 -0.24 -13.49 21.91
C VAL A 137 0.17 -13.66 20.44
N SER A 138 1.45 -13.95 20.18
CA SER A 138 1.95 -14.12 18.81
C SER A 138 1.16 -15.18 18.05
N ASN A 139 0.66 -14.79 16.88
CA ASN A 139 -0.05 -15.67 15.96
C ASN A 139 0.04 -15.13 14.53
N PRO A 140 0.87 -15.74 13.66
CA PRO A 140 1.07 -15.27 12.29
C PRO A 140 -0.21 -15.22 11.44
N GLN A 141 -1.15 -16.14 11.66
CA GLN A 141 -2.42 -16.16 10.92
C GLN A 141 -3.30 -14.98 11.32
N MET A 142 -3.42 -14.73 12.63
CA MET A 142 -4.14 -13.56 13.14
C MET A 142 -3.46 -12.25 12.73
N ALA A 143 -2.13 -12.18 12.76
CA ALA A 143 -1.40 -11.04 12.27
C ALA A 143 -1.75 -10.73 10.81
N ARG A 144 -1.73 -11.75 9.94
CA ARG A 144 -2.12 -11.57 8.54
C ARG A 144 -3.56 -11.08 8.40
N PHE A 145 -4.49 -11.67 9.13
CA PHE A 145 -5.90 -11.26 9.14
C PHE A 145 -6.06 -9.78 9.54
N PHE A 146 -5.41 -9.35 10.62
CA PHE A 146 -5.48 -7.94 11.06
C PHE A 146 -4.83 -6.98 10.07
N LEU A 147 -3.74 -7.39 9.42
CA LEU A 147 -3.12 -6.59 8.37
C LEU A 147 -4.04 -6.43 7.16
N GLU A 148 -4.74 -7.48 6.76
CA GLU A 148 -5.74 -7.42 5.68
C GLU A 148 -6.91 -6.51 6.05
N LYS A 149 -7.42 -6.58 7.30
CA LYS A 149 -8.47 -5.66 7.80
C LYS A 149 -8.00 -4.21 7.80
N ALA A 150 -6.78 -3.93 8.26
CA ALA A 150 -6.20 -2.58 8.22
C ALA A 150 -6.05 -2.06 6.78
N ALA A 151 -5.60 -2.90 5.85
CA ALA A 151 -5.44 -2.53 4.44
C ALA A 151 -6.81 -2.23 3.77
N LEU A 152 -7.84 -3.04 4.05
CA LEU A 152 -9.21 -2.82 3.60
C LEU A 152 -9.83 -1.55 4.19
N ALA A 153 -9.51 -1.23 5.45
CA ALA A 153 -9.91 0.03 6.09
C ALA A 153 -9.16 1.25 5.55
N GLY A 154 -8.22 1.06 4.61
CA GLY A 154 -7.51 2.16 3.95
C GLY A 154 -6.24 2.62 4.66
N GLU A 155 -5.75 1.91 5.67
CA GLU A 155 -4.50 2.24 6.34
C GLU A 155 -3.31 2.11 5.36
N LEU A 156 -2.62 3.22 5.13
CA LEU A 156 -1.58 3.34 4.12
C LEU A 156 -0.41 2.36 4.35
N CYS A 157 0.07 2.33 5.60
CA CYS A 157 1.14 1.42 6.01
C CYS A 157 0.73 -0.06 5.86
N ALA A 158 -0.55 -0.39 6.14
CA ALA A 158 -1.07 -1.73 5.99
C ALA A 158 -1.14 -2.16 4.52
N GLN A 159 -1.62 -1.29 3.64
CA GLN A 159 -1.66 -1.55 2.19
C GLN A 159 -0.26 -1.83 1.64
N ARG A 160 0.72 -1.00 2.00
CA ARG A 160 2.11 -1.22 1.61
C ARG A 160 2.67 -2.55 2.13
N ARG A 161 2.53 -2.82 3.43
CA ARG A 161 3.05 -4.04 4.05
C ARG A 161 2.38 -5.30 3.51
N LEU A 162 1.07 -5.28 3.34
CA LEU A 162 0.32 -6.39 2.78
C LEU A 162 0.77 -6.69 1.34
N GLY A 163 0.87 -5.65 0.50
CA GLY A 163 1.37 -5.80 -0.86
C GLY A 163 2.79 -6.37 -0.92
N ALA A 164 3.68 -5.87 -0.07
CA ALA A 164 5.05 -6.36 0.02
C ALA A 164 5.14 -7.81 0.53
N LEU A 165 4.31 -8.19 1.50
CA LEU A 165 4.23 -9.57 2.01
C LEU A 165 3.73 -10.53 0.94
N ILE A 166 2.67 -10.16 0.22
CA ILE A 166 2.14 -10.98 -0.88
C ILE A 166 3.20 -11.15 -1.96
N LEU A 167 3.85 -10.07 -2.42
CA LEU A 167 4.92 -10.17 -3.41
C LEU A 167 6.08 -11.06 -2.96
N ARG A 168 6.47 -10.99 -1.70
CA ARG A 168 7.55 -11.81 -1.15
C ARG A 168 7.25 -13.31 -1.23
N SER A 169 6.00 -13.69 -1.03
CA SER A 169 5.55 -15.09 -1.01
C SER A 169 4.91 -15.55 -2.31
N ALA A 170 4.67 -14.65 -3.28
CA ALA A 170 3.96 -14.97 -4.51
C ALA A 170 4.67 -16.06 -5.31
N THR A 171 3.93 -17.07 -5.72
CA THR A 171 4.38 -18.17 -6.58
C THR A 171 3.73 -18.12 -7.96
N THR A 172 2.62 -17.39 -8.05
CA THR A 172 1.82 -17.23 -9.27
C THR A 172 1.75 -15.76 -9.69
N VAL A 173 1.42 -15.53 -10.96
CA VAL A 173 1.17 -14.17 -11.47
C VAL A 173 -0.03 -13.54 -10.77
N HIS A 174 -1.06 -14.30 -10.48
CA HIS A 174 -2.26 -13.81 -9.81
C HIS A 174 -1.94 -13.26 -8.40
N GLU A 175 -1.13 -13.97 -7.62
CA GLU A 175 -0.66 -13.46 -6.31
C GLU A 175 0.18 -12.18 -6.48
N SER A 176 1.02 -12.12 -7.52
CA SER A 176 1.78 -10.91 -7.84
C SER A 176 0.87 -9.74 -8.21
N GLU A 177 -0.20 -9.99 -8.96
CA GLU A 177 -1.23 -8.98 -9.27
C GLU A 177 -1.86 -8.41 -8.00
N GLN A 178 -2.21 -9.27 -7.04
CA GLN A 178 -2.77 -8.85 -5.75
C GLN A 178 -1.79 -7.98 -4.96
N GLY A 179 -0.52 -8.38 -4.90
CA GLY A 179 0.53 -7.61 -4.22
C GLY A 179 0.73 -6.24 -4.85
N ILE A 180 0.80 -6.18 -6.19
CA ILE A 180 0.93 -4.92 -6.94
C ILE A 180 -0.30 -4.03 -6.75
N HIS A 181 -1.49 -4.61 -6.73
CA HIS A 181 -2.73 -3.86 -6.49
C HIS A 181 -2.68 -3.07 -5.17
N TRP A 182 -2.30 -3.72 -4.06
CA TRP A 182 -2.18 -3.08 -2.76
C TRP A 182 -1.09 -2.00 -2.74
N LEU A 183 0.07 -2.28 -3.31
CA LEU A 183 1.16 -1.31 -3.42
C LEU A 183 0.77 -0.11 -4.28
N HIS A 184 0.05 -0.34 -5.37
CA HIS A 184 -0.42 0.74 -6.23
C HIS A 184 -1.45 1.63 -5.53
N GLN A 185 -2.35 1.07 -4.71
CA GLN A 185 -3.25 1.86 -3.86
C GLN A 185 -2.47 2.76 -2.89
N ALA A 186 -1.44 2.21 -2.22
CA ALA A 186 -0.59 2.98 -1.33
C ALA A 186 0.19 4.07 -2.07
N ALA A 187 0.80 3.73 -3.22
CA ALA A 187 1.57 4.68 -4.02
C ALA A 187 0.73 5.84 -4.56
N ARG A 188 -0.52 5.59 -4.96
CA ARG A 188 -1.46 6.66 -5.36
C ARG A 188 -1.75 7.66 -4.24
N ARG A 189 -1.58 7.27 -2.99
CA ARG A 189 -1.70 8.11 -1.81
C ARG A 189 -0.35 8.63 -1.33
N GLN A 190 0.64 8.68 -2.22
CA GLN A 190 1.97 9.24 -2.01
C GLN A 190 2.86 8.45 -1.03
N ASP A 191 2.64 7.15 -0.86
CA ASP A 191 3.58 6.29 -0.13
C ASP A 191 4.83 6.06 -0.99
N ALA A 192 5.92 6.73 -0.63
CA ALA A 192 7.19 6.70 -1.37
C ALA A 192 7.82 5.30 -1.39
N LEU A 193 7.67 4.52 -0.32
CA LEU A 193 8.24 3.17 -0.23
C LEU A 193 7.48 2.18 -1.11
N ALA A 194 6.15 2.32 -1.20
CA ALA A 194 5.35 1.54 -2.15
C ALA A 194 5.72 1.90 -3.60
N ALA A 195 5.86 3.19 -3.91
CA ALA A 195 6.28 3.64 -5.24
C ALA A 195 7.69 3.13 -5.60
N GLN A 196 8.63 3.16 -4.67
CA GLN A 196 9.97 2.64 -4.87
C GLN A 196 9.97 1.13 -5.13
N LEU A 197 9.18 0.36 -4.36
CA LEU A 197 9.05 -1.08 -4.59
C LEU A 197 8.43 -1.39 -5.95
N LEU A 198 7.36 -0.68 -6.33
CA LEU A 198 6.77 -0.81 -7.68
C LEU A 198 7.78 -0.47 -8.77
N GLY A 199 8.58 0.60 -8.60
CA GLY A 199 9.63 0.99 -9.52
C GLY A 199 10.66 -0.11 -9.77
N SER A 200 10.99 -0.90 -8.75
CA SER A 200 11.93 -2.03 -8.86
C SER A 200 11.42 -3.20 -9.72
N LEU A 201 10.11 -3.24 -10.02
CA LEU A 201 9.48 -4.28 -10.83
C LEU A 201 9.43 -3.94 -12.32
N VAL A 202 9.78 -2.71 -12.69
CA VAL A 202 9.80 -2.24 -14.09
C VAL A 202 11.24 -2.16 -14.57
N ILE A 203 11.49 -2.66 -15.76
CA ILE A 203 12.83 -2.64 -16.36
C ILE A 203 13.02 -1.30 -17.09
N ALA A 204 14.09 -0.61 -16.76
CA ALA A 204 14.41 0.65 -17.41
C ALA A 204 14.74 0.44 -18.91
N ILE A 205 14.31 1.37 -19.74
CA ILE A 205 14.62 1.43 -21.17
C ILE A 205 15.58 2.62 -21.42
N ALA A 206 16.49 2.44 -22.33
CA ALA A 206 17.46 3.48 -22.71
C ALA A 206 16.83 4.63 -23.51
N GLY A 207 17.54 5.75 -23.62
CA GLY A 207 17.14 6.94 -24.38
C GLY A 207 16.10 7.82 -23.68
N SER A 208 15.86 9.00 -24.21
CA SER A 208 14.90 9.96 -23.66
C SER A 208 13.45 9.63 -24.05
N ASP A 209 12.50 10.05 -23.21
CA ASP A 209 11.08 9.90 -23.54
C ASP A 209 10.69 10.76 -24.75
N VAL A 210 11.33 11.92 -24.94
CA VAL A 210 11.08 12.82 -26.07
C VAL A 210 11.46 12.18 -27.41
N GLU A 211 12.64 11.55 -27.47
CA GLU A 211 13.08 10.82 -28.68
C GLU A 211 12.17 9.63 -28.96
N ALA A 212 11.79 8.88 -27.92
CA ALA A 212 10.88 7.75 -28.07
C ALA A 212 9.49 8.21 -28.56
N ASP A 213 8.98 9.33 -28.05
CA ASP A 213 7.68 9.89 -28.45
C ASP A 213 7.69 10.30 -29.92
N ALA A 214 8.73 11.04 -30.37
CA ALA A 214 8.89 11.43 -31.75
C ALA A 214 8.99 10.21 -32.69
N ALA A 215 9.73 9.20 -32.28
CA ALA A 215 9.86 7.95 -33.03
C ALA A 215 8.54 7.17 -33.11
N ILE A 216 7.78 7.09 -32.01
CA ILE A 216 6.44 6.44 -31.98
C ILE A 216 5.47 7.19 -32.89
N ASP A 217 5.53 8.54 -32.92
CA ASP A 217 4.67 9.35 -33.77
C ASP A 217 5.00 9.18 -35.25
N ALA A 218 6.28 8.99 -35.61
CA ALA A 218 6.68 8.63 -36.95
C ALA A 218 6.10 7.25 -37.37
N VAL A 219 6.26 6.23 -36.50
CA VAL A 219 5.71 4.89 -36.76
C VAL A 219 4.18 4.91 -36.83
N ARG A 220 3.49 5.73 -36.04
CA ARG A 220 2.03 5.83 -36.01
C ARG A 220 1.42 6.21 -37.35
N ARG A 221 2.11 7.00 -38.14
CA ARG A 221 1.66 7.42 -39.48
C ARG A 221 1.59 6.23 -40.47
N GLU A 222 2.42 5.22 -40.27
CA GLU A 222 2.52 4.05 -41.15
C GLU A 222 1.79 2.84 -40.57
N ASP A 223 2.00 2.56 -39.27
CA ASP A 223 1.38 1.41 -38.57
C ASP A 223 0.92 1.83 -37.15
N PRO A 224 -0.33 2.27 -37.00
CA PRO A 224 -0.86 2.71 -35.71
C PRO A 224 -0.92 1.58 -34.67
N TRP A 225 -1.11 0.31 -35.07
CA TRP A 225 -1.11 -0.83 -34.14
C TRP A 225 0.29 -1.06 -33.55
N LEU A 226 1.30 -1.02 -34.43
CA LEU A 226 2.69 -1.11 -33.99
C LEU A 226 3.05 0.04 -33.07
N ALA A 227 2.66 1.28 -33.38
CA ALA A 227 2.89 2.44 -32.51
C ALA A 227 2.28 2.25 -31.11
N CYS A 228 1.05 1.70 -31.00
CA CYS A 228 0.44 1.36 -29.71
C CYS A 228 1.29 0.32 -28.94
N ARG A 229 1.84 -0.69 -29.63
CA ARG A 229 2.73 -1.67 -29.01
C ARG A 229 4.04 -1.08 -28.54
N LEU A 230 4.66 -0.20 -29.34
CA LEU A 230 5.91 0.47 -28.97
C LEU A 230 5.69 1.39 -27.77
N ARG A 231 4.57 2.14 -27.75
CA ARG A 231 4.17 2.94 -26.57
C ARG A 231 4.02 2.09 -25.33
N THR A 232 3.26 1.00 -25.44
CA THR A 232 3.07 0.07 -24.31
C THR A 232 4.39 -0.55 -23.88
N ALA A 233 5.26 -0.90 -24.81
CA ALA A 233 6.57 -1.45 -24.49
C ALA A 233 7.43 -0.46 -23.70
N ARG A 234 7.49 0.80 -24.13
CA ARG A 234 8.23 1.88 -23.47
C ARG A 234 7.68 2.17 -22.09
N ASP A 235 6.34 2.34 -21.96
CA ASP A 235 5.68 2.71 -20.71
C ASP A 235 5.81 1.65 -19.63
N PHE A 236 5.91 0.36 -20.01
CA PHE A 236 5.93 -0.77 -19.07
C PHE A 236 7.27 -1.54 -19.03
N GLY A 237 8.30 -1.05 -19.68
CA GLY A 237 9.60 -1.71 -19.67
C GLY A 237 9.54 -3.14 -20.22
N LEU A 238 8.88 -3.34 -21.38
CA LEU A 238 8.76 -4.64 -22.00
C LEU A 238 9.99 -5.01 -22.81
N THR A 239 10.36 -6.28 -22.79
CA THR A 239 11.27 -6.84 -23.78
C THR A 239 10.60 -6.93 -25.16
N LYS A 240 11.37 -7.03 -26.23
CA LYS A 240 10.84 -7.22 -27.58
C LYS A 240 9.89 -8.44 -27.69
N LEU A 241 10.26 -9.54 -27.03
CA LEU A 241 9.40 -10.73 -27.01
C LEU A 241 8.06 -10.46 -26.31
N GLU A 242 8.09 -9.83 -25.14
CA GLU A 242 6.88 -9.47 -24.38
C GLU A 242 6.00 -8.53 -25.19
N ALA A 243 6.56 -7.46 -25.76
CA ALA A 243 5.81 -6.48 -26.55
C ALA A 243 5.13 -7.08 -27.79
N MET A 244 5.80 -8.02 -28.47
CA MET A 244 5.25 -8.66 -29.68
C MET A 244 4.28 -9.80 -29.36
N SER A 245 4.30 -10.35 -28.13
CA SER A 245 3.45 -11.48 -27.74
C SER A 245 2.26 -11.11 -26.85
N VAL A 246 2.32 -10.02 -26.10
CA VAL A 246 1.27 -9.63 -25.16
C VAL A 246 -0.07 -9.39 -25.87
N ASP A 247 -1.15 -9.86 -25.24
CA ASP A 247 -2.51 -9.38 -25.54
C ASP A 247 -2.75 -8.12 -24.70
N ILE A 248 -2.70 -6.96 -25.34
CA ILE A 248 -2.83 -5.67 -24.67
C ILE A 248 -4.22 -5.51 -24.05
N VAL A 249 -5.26 -6.02 -24.71
CA VAL A 249 -6.65 -5.94 -24.24
C VAL A 249 -6.84 -6.83 -23.01
N ALA A 250 -6.47 -8.10 -23.10
CA ALA A 250 -6.60 -9.04 -21.98
C ALA A 250 -5.65 -8.72 -20.81
N GLY A 251 -4.53 -8.05 -21.10
CA GLY A 251 -3.52 -7.69 -20.10
C GLY A 251 -3.81 -6.45 -19.28
N LEU A 252 -4.77 -5.60 -19.67
CA LEU A 252 -5.09 -4.37 -18.92
C LEU A 252 -5.55 -4.67 -17.48
N ARG A 253 -4.98 -3.94 -16.53
CA ARG A 253 -5.39 -3.92 -15.12
C ARG A 253 -5.53 -2.48 -14.63
N PRO A 254 -6.32 -2.23 -13.56
CA PRO A 254 -6.47 -0.89 -12.98
C PRO A 254 -5.16 -0.26 -12.51
N TRP A 255 -4.14 -1.07 -12.26
CA TRP A 255 -2.84 -0.69 -11.75
C TRP A 255 -1.69 -0.87 -12.77
N GLY A 256 -1.94 -1.45 -13.96
CA GLY A 256 -0.89 -1.68 -14.96
C GLY A 256 -1.22 -2.74 -15.99
N LEU A 257 -0.21 -3.52 -16.37
CA LEU A 257 -0.27 -4.51 -17.46
C LEU A 257 0.14 -5.90 -16.94
N VAL A 258 -0.56 -6.93 -17.40
CA VAL A 258 -0.14 -8.33 -17.26
C VAL A 258 0.28 -8.87 -18.63
N VAL A 259 1.55 -9.27 -18.71
CA VAL A 259 2.02 -10.12 -19.80
C VAL A 259 1.63 -11.54 -19.46
N GLY A 260 0.79 -12.16 -20.28
CA GLY A 260 0.20 -13.46 -19.97
C GLY A 260 -0.14 -14.26 -21.23
N PRO A 261 -1.01 -15.25 -21.07
CA PRO A 261 -1.49 -16.05 -22.21
C PRO A 261 -2.07 -15.19 -23.32
N ASN A 262 -1.81 -15.55 -24.56
CA ASN A 262 -2.39 -14.92 -25.73
C ASN A 262 -2.95 -16.02 -26.64
N PRO A 263 -4.28 -16.12 -26.79
CA PRO A 263 -4.91 -17.19 -27.57
C PRO A 263 -4.52 -17.19 -29.05
N SER A 264 -4.07 -16.05 -29.56
CA SER A 264 -3.62 -15.90 -30.96
C SER A 264 -2.18 -16.34 -31.20
N ILE A 265 -1.45 -16.78 -30.17
CA ILE A 265 -0.03 -17.14 -30.26
C ILE A 265 0.21 -18.47 -29.56
N ALA A 266 0.89 -19.41 -30.24
CA ALA A 266 1.22 -20.70 -29.63
C ALA A 266 2.03 -20.53 -28.34
N GLN A 267 1.68 -21.29 -27.29
CA GLN A 267 2.23 -21.16 -25.94
C GLN A 267 3.77 -21.23 -25.88
N ALA A 268 4.39 -22.09 -26.69
CA ALA A 268 5.85 -22.19 -26.79
C ALA A 268 6.55 -20.91 -27.32
N LYS A 269 5.80 -20.00 -27.90
CA LYS A 269 6.29 -18.72 -28.46
C LYS A 269 5.93 -17.50 -27.59
N LEU A 270 5.23 -17.71 -26.49
CA LEU A 270 4.86 -16.64 -25.56
C LEU A 270 6.02 -16.29 -24.63
N ALA A 271 6.04 -15.05 -24.18
CA ALA A 271 6.83 -14.68 -23.02
C ALA A 271 6.23 -15.32 -21.76
N ALA A 272 7.07 -15.66 -20.78
CA ALA A 272 6.58 -16.11 -19.49
C ALA A 272 5.75 -15.01 -18.80
N PRO A 273 4.67 -15.36 -18.08
CA PRO A 273 3.78 -14.38 -17.48
C PRO A 273 4.49 -13.46 -16.50
N ARG A 274 4.13 -12.18 -16.50
CA ARG A 274 4.65 -11.15 -15.60
C ARG A 274 3.62 -10.03 -15.38
N ALA A 275 3.44 -9.61 -14.13
CA ALA A 275 2.63 -8.45 -13.78
C ALA A 275 3.52 -7.20 -13.65
N ILE A 276 3.11 -6.09 -14.27
CA ILE A 276 3.95 -4.89 -14.40
C ILE A 276 3.14 -3.66 -14.00
N PRO A 277 3.52 -2.94 -12.93
CA PRO A 277 2.80 -1.76 -12.49
C PRO A 277 3.02 -0.58 -13.44
N ALA A 278 2.01 0.27 -13.56
CA ALA A 278 2.16 1.60 -14.15
C ALA A 278 2.82 2.53 -13.13
N LEU A 279 3.99 3.06 -13.46
CA LEU A 279 4.71 3.98 -12.58
C LEU A 279 4.24 5.43 -12.71
N ARG A 280 3.59 5.76 -13.82
CA ARG A 280 3.08 7.11 -14.12
C ARG A 280 1.60 6.99 -14.52
N PRO A 281 0.74 7.95 -14.11
CA PRO A 281 -0.66 7.96 -14.55
C PRO A 281 -0.80 7.96 -16.08
N GLN A 282 0.11 8.67 -16.78
CA GLN A 282 0.13 8.72 -18.24
C GLN A 282 0.33 7.36 -18.90
N ALA A 283 1.16 6.48 -18.31
CA ALA A 283 1.37 5.12 -18.82
C ALA A 283 0.07 4.30 -18.81
N LEU A 284 -0.70 4.42 -17.74
CA LEU A 284 -2.01 3.74 -17.62
C LEU A 284 -3.04 4.31 -18.62
N GLU A 285 -3.02 5.63 -18.82
CA GLU A 285 -3.90 6.28 -19.80
C GLU A 285 -3.54 5.87 -21.24
N ASN A 286 -2.25 5.86 -21.58
CA ASN A 286 -1.78 5.37 -22.86
C ASN A 286 -2.18 3.91 -23.12
N LEU A 287 -2.09 3.06 -22.08
CA LEU A 287 -2.51 1.67 -22.16
C LEU A 287 -4.01 1.56 -22.43
N ARG A 288 -4.86 2.34 -21.73
CA ARG A 288 -6.31 2.37 -21.96
C ARG A 288 -6.67 2.83 -23.36
N ARG A 289 -5.99 3.85 -23.89
CA ARG A 289 -6.17 4.30 -25.28
C ARG A 289 -5.78 3.22 -26.28
N SER A 290 -4.67 2.51 -26.01
CA SER A 290 -4.25 1.38 -26.83
C SER A 290 -5.30 0.28 -26.81
N VAL A 291 -5.83 -0.09 -25.64
CA VAL A 291 -6.91 -1.09 -25.49
C VAL A 291 -8.13 -0.67 -26.29
N TRP A 292 -8.62 0.57 -26.10
CA TRP A 292 -9.76 1.08 -26.87
C TRP A 292 -9.53 1.00 -28.37
N PHE A 293 -8.35 1.38 -28.85
CA PHE A 293 -7.98 1.31 -30.27
C PHE A 293 -7.98 -0.12 -30.80
N PHE A 294 -7.44 -1.08 -30.04
CA PHE A 294 -7.44 -2.49 -30.41
C PHE A 294 -8.85 -3.09 -30.42
N GLU A 295 -9.71 -2.71 -29.48
CA GLU A 295 -11.10 -3.18 -29.41
C GLU A 295 -11.92 -2.68 -30.61
N GLN A 296 -11.79 -1.40 -30.96
CA GLN A 296 -12.45 -0.83 -32.12
C GLN A 296 -11.98 -1.45 -33.45
N SER A 297 -10.74 -1.89 -33.48
CA SER A 297 -10.11 -2.45 -34.68
C SER A 297 -10.31 -3.97 -34.83
N ARG A 298 -10.94 -4.63 -33.87
CA ARG A 298 -11.25 -6.07 -33.97
C ARG A 298 -12.42 -6.28 -34.93
N GLN A 299 -12.14 -6.97 -36.01
CA GLN A 299 -13.17 -7.49 -36.93
C GLN A 299 -13.21 -9.00 -36.77
N ASP A 300 -14.41 -9.58 -36.63
CA ASP A 300 -14.67 -11.02 -36.56
C ASP A 300 -13.81 -11.82 -35.56
N GLY A 301 -13.41 -11.21 -34.46
CA GLY A 301 -12.63 -11.87 -33.42
C GLY A 301 -11.16 -12.11 -33.75
N SER A 302 -10.72 -11.82 -34.98
CA SER A 302 -9.33 -12.01 -35.41
C SER A 302 -8.49 -10.77 -35.16
N PRO A 303 -7.27 -10.92 -34.62
CA PRO A 303 -6.37 -9.77 -34.44
C PRO A 303 -5.88 -9.27 -35.80
N ILE A 304 -6.17 -8.02 -36.15
CA ILE A 304 -5.74 -7.34 -37.38
C ILE A 304 -4.22 -7.39 -37.56
N GLU A 305 -3.49 -7.36 -36.47
CA GLU A 305 -2.03 -7.40 -36.48
C GLU A 305 -1.42 -8.74 -36.89
N GLY A 306 -2.21 -9.79 -36.91
CA GLY A 306 -1.74 -11.15 -37.15
C GLY A 306 -0.90 -11.73 -35.98
N ASP A 307 -0.13 -12.76 -36.29
CA ASP A 307 0.70 -13.46 -35.32
C ASP A 307 2.00 -12.68 -35.01
N ARG A 308 2.75 -13.18 -34.01
CA ARG A 308 4.03 -12.60 -33.58
C ARG A 308 5.03 -12.42 -34.75
N ARG A 309 5.07 -13.34 -35.69
CA ARG A 309 5.99 -13.28 -36.85
C ARG A 309 5.68 -12.08 -37.74
N LYS A 310 4.41 -11.86 -38.04
CA LYS A 310 3.95 -10.71 -38.82
C LYS A 310 4.23 -9.40 -38.11
N ARG A 311 3.98 -9.32 -36.79
CA ARG A 311 4.29 -8.16 -35.96
C ARG A 311 5.81 -7.84 -35.96
N THR A 312 6.64 -8.87 -35.79
CA THR A 312 8.10 -8.71 -35.81
C THR A 312 8.62 -8.28 -37.18
N HIS A 313 8.02 -8.78 -38.26
CA HIS A 313 8.39 -8.37 -39.62
C HIS A 313 8.04 -6.90 -39.86
N ARG A 314 6.83 -6.45 -39.52
CA ARG A 314 6.43 -5.04 -39.60
C ARG A 314 7.32 -4.12 -38.76
N LEU A 315 7.63 -4.53 -37.54
CA LEU A 315 8.57 -3.79 -36.69
C LEU A 315 9.92 -3.58 -37.41
N ARG A 316 10.53 -4.65 -37.91
CA ARG A 316 11.80 -4.56 -38.60
C ARG A 316 11.72 -3.64 -39.81
N TYR A 317 10.70 -3.80 -40.64
CA TYR A 317 10.48 -2.96 -41.82
C TYR A 317 10.34 -1.47 -41.47
N CYS A 318 9.52 -1.13 -40.47
CA CYS A 318 9.34 0.26 -40.03
C CYS A 318 10.64 0.86 -39.47
N LEU A 319 11.38 0.12 -38.65
CA LEU A 319 12.62 0.61 -38.05
C LEU A 319 13.74 0.80 -39.08
N GLU A 320 13.93 -0.16 -40.00
CA GLU A 320 14.91 -0.06 -41.09
C GLU A 320 14.62 1.15 -41.99
N ARG A 321 13.35 1.37 -42.33
CA ARG A 321 12.95 2.48 -43.18
C ARG A 321 13.08 3.84 -42.50
N SER A 322 12.82 3.93 -41.21
CA SER A 322 12.84 5.17 -40.44
C SER A 322 14.21 5.49 -39.83
N GLY A 323 15.18 4.56 -39.89
CA GLY A 323 16.48 4.71 -39.24
C GLY A 323 16.40 4.79 -37.70
N ILE A 324 15.34 4.28 -37.09
CA ILE A 324 15.10 4.39 -35.65
C ILE A 324 15.74 3.20 -34.91
N ASP A 325 16.46 3.49 -33.82
CA ASP A 325 17.05 2.45 -32.97
C ASP A 325 15.96 1.77 -32.11
N GLU A 326 15.86 0.45 -32.22
CA GLU A 326 14.91 -0.35 -31.42
C GLU A 326 15.16 -0.29 -29.91
N SER A 327 16.37 0.11 -29.48
CA SER A 327 16.70 0.25 -28.06
C SER A 327 15.90 1.33 -27.33
N LEU A 328 15.28 2.25 -28.08
CA LEU A 328 14.37 3.25 -27.55
C LEU A 328 13.05 2.64 -27.03
N PHE A 329 12.68 1.45 -27.46
CA PHE A 329 11.34 0.88 -27.17
C PHE A 329 11.38 -0.34 -26.27
N PHE A 330 12.49 -1.08 -26.26
CA PHE A 330 12.52 -2.39 -25.59
C PHE A 330 13.58 -2.46 -24.50
N ALA A 331 13.14 -3.01 -23.37
CA ALA A 331 14.05 -3.31 -22.28
C ALA A 331 15.06 -4.40 -22.69
N LYS A 332 16.33 -4.14 -22.44
CA LYS A 332 17.41 -5.13 -22.55
C LYS A 332 17.68 -5.72 -21.17
N ALA A 333 17.18 -6.92 -20.93
CA ALA A 333 17.39 -7.59 -19.65
C ALA A 333 17.93 -9.02 -19.86
N ARG A 334 18.87 -9.41 -18.99
CA ARG A 334 19.33 -10.81 -18.95
C ARG A 334 18.21 -11.72 -18.50
N SER A 335 18.23 -12.98 -18.93
CA SER A 335 17.22 -13.97 -18.54
C SER A 335 17.10 -14.15 -17.01
N THR A 336 18.20 -13.99 -16.29
CA THR A 336 18.23 -14.02 -14.82
C THR A 336 17.38 -12.92 -14.20
N VAL A 337 17.48 -11.68 -14.72
CA VAL A 337 16.69 -10.54 -14.27
C VAL A 337 15.21 -10.78 -14.58
N LEU A 338 14.89 -11.18 -15.80
CA LEU A 338 13.50 -11.48 -16.19
C LEU A 338 12.88 -12.59 -15.33
N ASN A 339 13.63 -13.64 -15.05
CA ASN A 339 13.16 -14.73 -14.20
C ASN A 339 12.96 -14.27 -12.75
N SER A 340 13.83 -13.38 -12.23
CA SER A 340 13.67 -12.80 -10.90
C SER A 340 12.41 -11.96 -10.77
N LEU A 341 11.95 -11.34 -11.86
CA LEU A 341 10.71 -10.56 -11.88
C LEU A 341 9.44 -11.39 -12.09
N ARG A 342 9.56 -12.69 -12.33
CA ARG A 342 8.43 -13.58 -12.65
C ARG A 342 8.06 -14.56 -11.55
N GLN A 343 8.93 -14.75 -10.57
CA GLN A 343 8.76 -15.78 -9.53
C GLN A 343 8.99 -15.22 -8.13
N GLY A 344 8.04 -15.38 -7.23
CA GLY A 344 7.98 -14.75 -5.92
C GLY A 344 9.28 -14.70 -5.11
N PRO A 345 9.95 -15.81 -4.78
CA PRO A 345 11.22 -15.77 -4.04
C PRO A 345 12.34 -15.03 -4.79
N LYS A 346 12.35 -15.11 -6.11
CA LYS A 346 13.31 -14.41 -6.96
C LYS A 346 12.96 -12.94 -7.15
N TRP A 347 11.68 -12.60 -7.11
CA TRP A 347 11.24 -11.21 -7.05
C TRP A 347 11.78 -10.54 -5.79
N ALA A 348 11.60 -11.19 -4.65
CA ALA A 348 12.14 -10.70 -3.39
C ALA A 348 13.67 -10.52 -3.43
N PHE A 349 14.38 -11.39 -4.12
CA PHE A 349 15.82 -11.27 -4.29
C PHE A 349 16.21 -10.04 -5.13
N HIS A 350 15.55 -9.81 -6.26
CA HIS A 350 15.83 -8.67 -7.14
C HIS A 350 15.48 -7.32 -6.49
N ALA A 351 14.36 -7.26 -5.80
CA ALA A 351 13.85 -6.05 -5.13
C ALA A 351 14.16 -6.05 -3.62
N GLN A 352 15.21 -6.71 -3.18
CA GLN A 352 15.45 -7.03 -1.76
C GLN A 352 15.51 -5.79 -0.86
N GLN A 353 16.17 -4.73 -1.29
CA GLN A 353 16.26 -3.49 -0.50
C GLN A 353 14.92 -2.74 -0.44
N PRO A 354 14.26 -2.40 -1.56
CA PRO A 354 12.93 -1.79 -1.53
C PRO A 354 11.91 -2.64 -0.76
N LEU A 355 11.97 -3.97 -0.89
CA LEU A 355 11.09 -4.88 -0.18
C LEU A 355 11.30 -4.82 1.35
N ARG A 356 12.54 -4.84 1.81
CA ARG A 356 12.86 -4.69 3.24
C ARG A 356 12.36 -3.36 3.79
N MET A 357 12.57 -2.26 3.07
CA MET A 357 12.09 -0.95 3.48
C MET A 357 10.55 -0.90 3.54
N ALA A 358 9.87 -1.46 2.56
CA ALA A 358 8.41 -1.51 2.53
C ALA A 358 7.81 -2.36 3.67
N LEU A 359 8.54 -3.37 4.15
CA LEU A 359 8.12 -4.21 5.27
C LEU A 359 8.47 -3.63 6.64
N ALA A 360 9.56 -2.88 6.76
CA ALA A 360 10.06 -2.36 8.04
C ALA A 360 9.33 -1.10 8.49
N ALA A 361 9.02 -0.20 7.58
CA ALA A 361 8.32 1.06 7.84
C ALA A 361 6.81 0.84 7.94
#